data_589b1973f6e15ac989d207e520803be4
#
_entry.id   589b1973f6e15ac989d207e520803be4
#
_cell.length_a   1.000
_cell.length_b   1.000
_cell.length_c   1.000
_cell.angle_alpha   90.00
_cell.angle_beta   90.00
_cell.angle_gamma   90.00
#
_symmetry.space_group_name_H-M   'P 1'
#
loop_
_entity.id
_entity.type
_entity.pdbx_description
1 polymer ?
#
loop_
_entity_poly.entity_id
_entity_poly.type
_entity_poly.pdbx_seq_one_letter_code
_entity_poly.pdbx_strand_id
1 'polypeptide(L)'
;KDGEQVLAGDIIARKPRETSKTRDIVGGLPRVAELFEVRKPKDMAVVSEIAGTVSFAGEAKGKRKLIVTPEVGESKEYLVPKGKHITVSDGDFVECGDLLTEGNPELHDILRTKGEKYLAAYLVDEIQEVYRFQGVGIDDKHIEVIVRQMLRKVTVTEPGGTSFLVGEQVDKAEFKVENQKAMAEGRSPATAEPLVLGITQASLTTSSFISAASFQETTKVLTEAAIKGKVDHLVGLKENVIIGKLIPAGTGLP
;
A
#
# COMPACT_ATOMS: atom_id res chain seq x y z
N LYS A 1 10.34 5.52 -32.99
CA LYS A 1 10.68 6.93 -32.59
C LYS A 1 10.51 7.82 -33.80
N ASP A 2 10.20 9.12 -33.59
CA ASP A 2 10.10 10.07 -34.70
C ASP A 2 11.46 10.16 -35.46
N GLY A 3 11.40 9.93 -36.81
CA GLY A 3 12.58 9.95 -37.66
C GLY A 3 13.31 8.60 -37.84
N GLU A 4 12.85 7.52 -37.23
CA GLU A 4 13.41 6.19 -37.39
C GLU A 4 12.98 5.58 -38.73
N GLN A 5 13.93 5.08 -39.53
CA GLN A 5 13.62 4.39 -40.78
C GLN A 5 13.13 2.97 -40.49
N VAL A 6 11.94 2.63 -41.00
CA VAL A 6 11.33 1.30 -40.87
C VAL A 6 11.34 0.57 -42.20
N LEU A 7 11.65 -0.71 -42.15
CA LEU A 7 11.63 -1.61 -43.31
C LEU A 7 10.28 -2.35 -43.41
N ALA A 8 10.00 -2.91 -44.56
CA ALA A 8 8.80 -3.72 -44.76
C ALA A 8 8.85 -4.95 -43.85
N GLY A 9 7.86 -5.06 -42.93
CA GLY A 9 7.80 -6.14 -41.91
C GLY A 9 8.12 -5.68 -40.49
N ASP A 10 8.63 -4.47 -40.31
CA ASP A 10 8.91 -3.94 -38.97
C ASP A 10 7.63 -3.60 -38.22
N ILE A 11 7.67 -3.82 -36.89
CA ILE A 11 6.55 -3.53 -36.01
C ILE A 11 6.56 -2.03 -35.67
N ILE A 12 5.63 -1.27 -36.25
CA ILE A 12 5.52 0.18 -36.09
C ILE A 12 4.88 0.54 -34.74
N ALA A 13 3.92 -0.25 -34.28
CA ALA A 13 3.24 -0.04 -33.01
C ALA A 13 2.78 -1.37 -32.43
N ARG A 14 2.93 -1.54 -31.14
CA ARG A 14 2.42 -2.70 -30.40
C ARG A 14 1.31 -2.21 -29.47
N LYS A 15 0.05 -2.54 -29.80
CA LYS A 15 -1.04 -2.37 -28.85
C LYS A 15 -0.91 -3.49 -27.81
N PRO A 16 -0.78 -3.19 -26.49
CA PRO A 16 -0.94 -4.21 -25.47
C PRO A 16 -2.27 -4.92 -25.76
N ARG A 17 -2.26 -6.24 -25.93
CA ARG A 17 -3.53 -6.97 -25.89
C ARG A 17 -4.06 -6.76 -24.48
N GLU A 18 -5.06 -5.94 -24.36
CA GLU A 18 -6.03 -6.08 -23.29
C GLU A 18 -6.59 -7.50 -23.48
N THR A 19 -5.96 -8.47 -22.85
CA THR A 19 -6.66 -9.71 -22.59
C THR A 19 -7.90 -9.23 -21.87
N SER A 20 -9.05 -9.34 -22.56
CA SER A 20 -10.34 -9.30 -21.89
C SER A 20 -10.20 -10.43 -20.86
N LYS A 21 -9.69 -10.08 -19.66
CA LYS A 21 -9.82 -10.91 -18.51
C LYS A 21 -11.31 -11.18 -18.44
N THR A 22 -11.75 -12.38 -18.81
CA THR A 22 -12.88 -13.00 -18.17
C THR A 22 -12.48 -12.98 -16.71
N ARG A 23 -12.68 -11.82 -16.10
CA ARG A 23 -12.58 -11.65 -14.66
C ARG A 23 -13.71 -12.48 -14.15
N ASP A 24 -13.39 -13.74 -13.89
CA ASP A 24 -14.28 -14.66 -13.23
C ASP A 24 -14.98 -13.89 -12.12
N ILE A 25 -16.30 -14.03 -12.07
CA ILE A 25 -17.21 -13.53 -11.05
C ILE A 25 -16.68 -13.83 -9.61
N VAL A 26 -15.76 -14.75 -9.47
CA VAL A 26 -14.95 -15.08 -8.27
C VAL A 26 -14.17 -13.89 -7.71
N GLY A 27 -13.89 -12.84 -8.49
CA GLY A 27 -13.24 -11.61 -8.04
C GLY A 27 -14.15 -10.53 -7.44
N GLY A 28 -15.46 -10.79 -7.23
CA GLY A 28 -16.38 -9.78 -6.70
C GLY A 28 -16.11 -9.31 -5.27
N LEU A 29 -17.09 -9.40 -4.37
CA LEU A 29 -16.93 -8.98 -2.96
C LEU A 29 -15.71 -9.57 -2.23
N PRO A 30 -15.27 -10.82 -2.46
CA PRO A 30 -14.02 -11.32 -1.88
C PRO A 30 -12.78 -10.50 -2.27
N ARG A 31 -12.74 -9.96 -3.50
CA ARG A 31 -11.64 -9.09 -3.93
C ARG A 31 -11.62 -7.76 -3.16
N VAL A 32 -12.78 -7.18 -2.89
CA VAL A 32 -12.88 -5.97 -2.05
C VAL A 32 -12.34 -6.23 -0.64
N ALA A 33 -12.70 -7.38 -0.05
CA ALA A 33 -12.19 -7.79 1.26
C ALA A 33 -10.65 -8.00 1.25
N GLU A 34 -10.10 -8.60 0.19
CA GLU A 34 -8.65 -8.75 0.03
C GLU A 34 -7.93 -7.40 -0.04
N LEU A 35 -8.48 -6.43 -0.79
CA LEU A 35 -7.91 -5.09 -0.92
C LEU A 35 -7.94 -4.34 0.41
N PHE A 36 -9.08 -4.32 1.11
CA PHE A 36 -9.19 -3.65 2.41
C PHE A 36 -8.36 -4.30 3.51
N GLU A 37 -8.14 -5.62 3.47
CA GLU A 37 -7.28 -6.32 4.43
C GLU A 37 -5.81 -6.37 4.02
N VAL A 38 -5.44 -5.76 2.88
CA VAL A 38 -4.06 -5.76 2.37
C VAL A 38 -3.51 -7.19 2.27
N ARG A 39 -4.33 -8.14 1.84
CA ARG A 39 -3.92 -9.53 1.67
C ARG A 39 -3.08 -9.69 0.41
N LYS A 40 -2.09 -10.57 0.49
CA LYS A 40 -1.30 -10.94 -0.69
C LYS A 40 -2.18 -11.59 -1.74
N PRO A 41 -2.19 -11.09 -2.99
CA PRO A 41 -2.98 -11.70 -4.03
C PRO A 41 -2.48 -13.11 -4.35
N LYS A 42 -3.41 -14.02 -4.65
CA LYS A 42 -3.07 -15.40 -5.05
C LYS A 42 -2.24 -15.43 -6.34
N ASP A 43 -2.58 -14.55 -7.25
CA ASP A 43 -1.86 -14.34 -8.51
C ASP A 43 -1.07 -13.02 -8.47
N MET A 44 0.04 -13.05 -7.73
CA MET A 44 0.87 -11.87 -7.50
C MET A 44 1.69 -11.53 -8.74
N ALA A 45 1.56 -10.30 -9.26
CA ALA A 45 2.42 -9.79 -10.32
C ALA A 45 3.80 -9.42 -9.78
N VAL A 46 4.81 -9.53 -10.62
CA VAL A 46 6.14 -8.99 -10.35
C VAL A 46 6.19 -7.56 -10.88
N VAL A 47 6.57 -6.63 -10.03
CA VAL A 47 6.64 -5.19 -10.32
C VAL A 47 8.10 -4.77 -10.45
N SER A 48 8.43 -3.89 -11.39
CA SER A 48 9.78 -3.32 -11.46
C SER A 48 10.00 -2.29 -10.35
N GLU A 49 11.07 -2.45 -9.58
CA GLU A 49 11.43 -1.48 -8.54
C GLU A 49 12.30 -0.34 -9.05
N ILE A 50 12.85 -0.47 -10.27
CA ILE A 50 13.72 0.51 -10.90
C ILE A 50 13.27 0.77 -12.34
N ALA A 51 13.53 1.95 -12.85
CA ALA A 51 13.36 2.26 -14.26
C ALA A 51 14.58 1.77 -15.06
N GLY A 52 14.34 1.14 -16.20
CA GLY A 52 15.44 0.65 -17.03
C GLY A 52 15.01 -0.25 -18.18
N THR A 53 15.97 -0.77 -18.92
CA THR A 53 15.74 -1.70 -20.04
C THR A 53 15.71 -3.12 -19.54
N VAL A 54 14.69 -3.88 -19.95
CA VAL A 54 14.52 -5.30 -19.61
C VAL A 54 15.38 -6.15 -20.51
N SER A 55 16.07 -7.12 -19.94
CA SER A 55 16.79 -8.18 -20.66
C SER A 55 16.49 -9.55 -20.08
N PHE A 56 16.41 -10.57 -20.96
CA PHE A 56 16.18 -11.95 -20.55
C PHE A 56 17.51 -12.67 -20.35
N ALA A 57 17.83 -13.04 -19.12
CA ALA A 57 19.10 -13.70 -18.76
C ALA A 57 18.99 -15.24 -18.66
N GLY A 58 17.99 -15.84 -19.34
CA GLY A 58 17.80 -17.28 -19.34
C GLY A 58 17.04 -17.82 -18.13
N GLU A 59 17.33 -19.05 -17.72
CA GLU A 59 16.65 -19.73 -16.62
C GLU A 59 17.61 -19.99 -15.45
N ALA A 60 17.15 -19.71 -14.25
CA ALA A 60 17.85 -20.01 -13.01
C ALA A 60 16.90 -20.72 -12.02
N LYS A 61 17.31 -21.88 -11.51
CA LYS A 61 16.53 -22.67 -10.52
C LYS A 61 15.08 -22.96 -10.96
N GLY A 62 14.85 -23.25 -12.26
CA GLY A 62 13.51 -23.50 -12.79
C GLY A 62 12.60 -22.28 -12.92
N LYS A 63 13.14 -21.07 -12.78
CA LYS A 63 12.45 -19.78 -12.98
C LYS A 63 13.12 -19.03 -14.14
N ARG A 64 12.35 -18.21 -14.85
CA ARG A 64 12.89 -17.27 -15.84
C ARG A 64 13.52 -16.08 -15.12
N LYS A 65 14.74 -15.73 -15.53
CA LYS A 65 15.48 -14.59 -14.96
C LYS A 65 15.31 -13.39 -15.88
N LEU A 66 14.73 -12.32 -15.33
CA LEU A 66 14.65 -11.01 -15.97
C LEU A 66 15.66 -10.08 -15.27
N ILE A 67 16.36 -9.28 -16.04
CA ILE A 67 17.27 -8.26 -15.52
C ILE A 67 16.76 -6.92 -16.04
N VAL A 68 16.55 -5.99 -15.13
CA VAL A 68 16.27 -4.58 -15.46
C VAL A 68 17.55 -3.79 -15.23
N THR A 69 18.08 -3.20 -16.30
CA THR A 69 19.30 -2.41 -16.26
C THR A 69 18.95 -0.93 -16.39
N PRO A 70 19.19 -0.12 -15.35
CA PRO A 70 18.94 1.31 -15.41
C PRO A 70 20.05 2.00 -16.23
N GLU A 71 19.81 3.24 -16.66
CA GLU A 71 20.84 4.07 -17.33
C GLU A 71 21.98 4.42 -16.37
N VAL A 72 21.67 4.59 -15.08
CA VAL A 72 22.65 4.88 -14.02
C VAL A 72 22.30 4.05 -12.78
N GLY A 73 23.23 3.24 -12.29
CA GLY A 73 23.06 2.44 -11.09
C GLY A 73 23.25 0.93 -11.32
N GLU A 74 22.85 0.14 -10.33
CA GLU A 74 22.99 -1.32 -10.37
C GLU A 74 21.76 -1.97 -11.02
N SER A 75 22.01 -3.02 -11.84
CA SER A 75 20.95 -3.82 -12.43
C SER A 75 20.25 -4.67 -11.37
N LYS A 76 18.93 -4.83 -11.49
CA LYS A 76 18.15 -5.66 -10.58
C LYS A 76 17.62 -6.90 -11.26
N GLU A 77 17.73 -8.04 -10.57
CA GLU A 77 17.32 -9.36 -11.07
C GLU A 77 15.95 -9.74 -10.50
N TYR A 78 15.06 -10.20 -11.39
CA TYR A 78 13.72 -10.69 -11.01
C TYR A 78 13.58 -12.16 -11.46
N LEU A 79 13.11 -13.00 -10.55
CA LEU A 79 12.90 -14.44 -10.80
C LEU A 79 11.40 -14.73 -10.99
N VAL A 80 11.00 -14.96 -12.22
CA VAL A 80 9.60 -15.23 -12.59
C VAL A 80 9.35 -16.74 -12.72
N PRO A 81 8.34 -17.31 -12.04
CA PRO A 81 7.96 -18.72 -12.21
C PRO A 81 7.57 -19.03 -13.66
N LYS A 82 7.91 -20.23 -14.15
CA LYS A 82 7.64 -20.65 -15.55
C LYS A 82 6.17 -20.57 -15.98
N GLY A 83 5.24 -20.73 -15.05
CA GLY A 83 3.79 -20.67 -15.33
C GLY A 83 3.21 -19.27 -15.45
N LYS A 84 4.00 -18.21 -15.19
CA LYS A 84 3.52 -16.84 -15.32
C LYS A 84 3.80 -16.26 -16.70
N HIS A 85 2.80 -15.55 -17.22
CA HIS A 85 2.93 -14.80 -18.46
C HIS A 85 3.72 -13.51 -18.20
N ILE A 86 4.75 -13.26 -19.01
CA ILE A 86 5.57 -12.05 -18.96
C ILE A 86 4.94 -11.04 -19.92
N THR A 87 4.69 -9.82 -19.45
CA THR A 87 4.04 -8.75 -20.21
C THR A 87 5.00 -7.91 -21.03
N VAL A 88 6.29 -7.96 -20.68
CA VAL A 88 7.37 -7.19 -21.31
C VAL A 88 8.19 -8.05 -22.26
N SER A 89 8.83 -7.42 -23.24
CA SER A 89 9.73 -8.05 -24.20
C SER A 89 11.19 -7.69 -23.92
N ASP A 90 12.11 -8.45 -24.51
CA ASP A 90 13.53 -8.13 -24.44
C ASP A 90 13.82 -6.79 -25.13
N GLY A 91 14.53 -5.89 -24.43
CA GLY A 91 14.80 -4.54 -24.88
C GLY A 91 13.72 -3.50 -24.57
N ASP A 92 12.58 -3.88 -24.00
CA ASP A 92 11.55 -2.91 -23.59
C ASP A 92 12.05 -2.06 -22.41
N PHE A 93 11.72 -0.76 -22.45
CA PHE A 93 11.97 0.14 -21.32
C PHE A 93 10.77 0.11 -20.37
N VAL A 94 11.04 -0.06 -19.08
CA VAL A 94 10.03 -0.09 -18.01
C VAL A 94 10.31 1.02 -17.01
N GLU A 95 9.25 1.61 -16.50
CA GLU A 95 9.34 2.58 -15.40
C GLU A 95 9.25 1.90 -14.04
N CYS A 96 9.66 2.63 -13.00
CA CYS A 96 9.48 2.17 -11.63
C CYS A 96 7.99 1.94 -11.33
N GLY A 97 7.64 0.73 -10.89
CA GLY A 97 6.27 0.33 -10.61
C GLY A 97 5.50 -0.29 -11.78
N ASP A 98 6.13 -0.53 -12.93
CA ASP A 98 5.48 -1.22 -14.03
C ASP A 98 5.44 -2.74 -13.82
N LEU A 99 4.40 -3.37 -14.36
CA LEU A 99 4.17 -4.81 -14.23
C LEU A 99 5.05 -5.58 -15.22
N LEU A 100 5.95 -6.40 -14.72
CA LEU A 100 6.76 -7.32 -15.55
C LEU A 100 6.00 -8.59 -15.92
N THR A 101 5.00 -8.98 -15.10
CA THR A 101 4.18 -10.18 -15.32
C THR A 101 2.70 -9.88 -15.16
N GLU A 102 1.85 -10.71 -15.74
CA GLU A 102 0.41 -10.69 -15.46
C GLU A 102 0.13 -11.00 -13.99
N GLY A 103 -0.98 -10.44 -13.48
CA GLY A 103 -1.46 -10.63 -12.13
C GLY A 103 -1.78 -9.31 -11.41
N ASN A 104 -2.06 -9.43 -10.13
CA ASN A 104 -2.35 -8.27 -9.29
C ASN A 104 -1.07 -7.86 -8.53
N PRO A 105 -0.68 -6.59 -8.55
CA PRO A 105 0.48 -6.12 -7.78
C PRO A 105 0.19 -6.21 -6.27
N GLU A 106 1.24 -6.42 -5.47
CA GLU A 106 1.14 -6.31 -4.02
C GLU A 106 1.05 -4.83 -3.62
N LEU A 107 0.15 -4.49 -2.71
CA LEU A 107 -0.10 -3.09 -2.31
C LEU A 107 1.14 -2.44 -1.69
N HIS A 108 1.97 -3.22 -0.98
CA HIS A 108 3.24 -2.74 -0.43
C HIS A 108 4.26 -2.38 -1.52
N ASP A 109 4.30 -3.14 -2.62
CA ASP A 109 5.18 -2.85 -3.75
C ASP A 109 4.73 -1.56 -4.46
N ILE A 110 3.42 -1.37 -4.65
CA ILE A 110 2.88 -0.12 -5.20
C ILE A 110 3.25 1.07 -4.30
N LEU A 111 3.08 0.92 -2.99
CA LEU A 111 3.40 1.98 -2.03
C LEU A 111 4.88 2.38 -2.10
N ARG A 112 5.77 1.39 -2.20
CA ARG A 112 7.22 1.60 -2.26
C ARG A 112 7.68 2.20 -3.59
N THR A 113 7.05 1.81 -4.70
CA THR A 113 7.49 2.20 -6.06
C THR A 113 6.81 3.47 -6.56
N LYS A 114 5.48 3.55 -6.46
CA LYS A 114 4.66 4.66 -7.01
C LYS A 114 4.18 5.64 -5.94
N GLY A 115 4.34 5.29 -4.68
CA GLY A 115 4.01 6.16 -3.54
C GLY A 115 2.54 6.13 -3.13
N GLU A 116 2.24 6.91 -2.08
CA GLU A 116 0.97 6.86 -1.36
C GLU A 116 -0.23 7.36 -2.18
N LYS A 117 -0.05 8.43 -2.95
CA LYS A 117 -1.14 9.00 -3.76
C LYS A 117 -1.60 8.05 -4.85
N TYR A 118 -0.64 7.38 -5.50
CA TYR A 118 -0.96 6.40 -6.52
C TYR A 118 -1.66 5.17 -5.93
N LEU A 119 -1.17 4.68 -4.77
CA LEU A 119 -1.81 3.57 -4.08
C LEU A 119 -3.26 3.89 -3.67
N ALA A 120 -3.51 5.10 -3.18
CA ALA A 120 -4.85 5.52 -2.81
C ALA A 120 -5.80 5.52 -4.03
N ALA A 121 -5.38 6.10 -5.16
CA ALA A 121 -6.15 6.08 -6.40
C ALA A 121 -6.39 4.65 -6.90
N TYR A 122 -5.35 3.82 -6.91
CA TYR A 122 -5.45 2.41 -7.32
C TYR A 122 -6.47 1.63 -6.48
N LEU A 123 -6.46 1.80 -5.15
CA LEU A 123 -7.42 1.14 -4.25
C LEU A 123 -8.86 1.59 -4.54
N VAL A 124 -9.08 2.90 -4.74
CA VAL A 124 -10.41 3.44 -5.05
C VAL A 124 -10.91 2.87 -6.38
N ASP A 125 -10.07 2.90 -7.43
CA ASP A 125 -10.44 2.42 -8.76
C ASP A 125 -10.76 0.92 -8.78
N GLU A 126 -9.90 0.08 -8.16
CA GLU A 126 -10.11 -1.38 -8.09
C GLU A 126 -11.40 -1.73 -7.32
N ILE A 127 -11.66 -1.06 -6.21
CA ILE A 127 -12.88 -1.29 -5.42
C ILE A 127 -14.12 -0.82 -6.16
N GLN A 128 -14.08 0.37 -6.77
CA GLN A 128 -15.16 0.91 -7.57
C GLN A 128 -15.48 0.02 -8.78
N GLU A 129 -14.46 -0.51 -9.43
CA GLU A 129 -14.65 -1.43 -10.56
C GLU A 129 -15.50 -2.64 -10.15
N VAL A 130 -15.20 -3.26 -9.00
CA VAL A 130 -15.97 -4.39 -8.47
C VAL A 130 -17.43 -4.01 -8.22
N TYR A 131 -17.69 -2.86 -7.59
CA TYR A 131 -19.06 -2.40 -7.33
C TYR A 131 -19.80 -2.04 -8.61
N ARG A 132 -19.15 -1.40 -9.57
CA ARG A 132 -19.74 -1.07 -10.89
C ARG A 132 -20.14 -2.33 -11.66
N PHE A 133 -19.31 -3.39 -11.62
CA PHE A 133 -19.66 -4.68 -12.23
C PHE A 133 -20.92 -5.32 -11.61
N GLN A 134 -21.20 -5.03 -10.35
CA GLN A 134 -22.41 -5.51 -9.67
C GLN A 134 -23.59 -4.54 -9.80
N GLY A 135 -23.45 -3.46 -10.57
CA GLY A 135 -24.51 -2.46 -10.76
C GLY A 135 -24.75 -1.56 -9.54
N VAL A 136 -23.83 -1.53 -8.59
CA VAL A 136 -23.92 -0.71 -7.38
C VAL A 136 -23.11 0.57 -7.56
N GLY A 137 -23.77 1.73 -7.53
CA GLY A 137 -23.13 3.05 -7.56
C GLY A 137 -22.78 3.50 -6.14
N ILE A 138 -21.50 3.71 -5.87
CA ILE A 138 -20.98 4.26 -4.61
C ILE A 138 -20.13 5.48 -4.95
N ASP A 139 -20.24 6.54 -4.15
CA ASP A 139 -19.39 7.73 -4.28
C ASP A 139 -17.97 7.41 -3.74
N ASP A 140 -16.95 7.87 -4.44
CA ASP A 140 -15.54 7.60 -4.14
C ASP A 140 -15.16 8.02 -2.71
N LYS A 141 -15.73 9.11 -2.19
CA LYS A 141 -15.45 9.60 -0.83
C LYS A 141 -15.66 8.56 0.27
N HIS A 142 -16.60 7.62 0.11
CA HIS A 142 -16.85 6.56 1.09
C HIS A 142 -15.70 5.56 1.15
N ILE A 143 -15.07 5.29 0.01
CA ILE A 143 -13.90 4.41 -0.08
C ILE A 143 -12.66 5.18 0.36
N GLU A 144 -12.50 6.42 -0.08
CA GLU A 144 -11.36 7.29 0.27
C GLU A 144 -11.20 7.48 1.78
N VAL A 145 -12.30 7.63 2.52
CA VAL A 145 -12.26 7.73 3.99
C VAL A 145 -11.64 6.48 4.62
N ILE A 146 -11.96 5.28 4.09
CA ILE A 146 -11.38 4.02 4.57
C ILE A 146 -9.91 3.94 4.20
N VAL A 147 -9.56 4.22 2.95
CA VAL A 147 -8.17 4.21 2.46
C VAL A 147 -7.29 5.19 3.23
N ARG A 148 -7.82 6.38 3.58
CA ARG A 148 -7.12 7.33 4.44
C ARG A 148 -6.76 6.75 5.80
N GLN A 149 -7.63 5.94 6.41
CA GLN A 149 -7.33 5.27 7.67
C GLN A 149 -6.27 4.16 7.51
N MET A 150 -6.28 3.45 6.38
CA MET A 150 -5.28 2.43 6.07
C MET A 150 -3.87 3.02 5.88
N LEU A 151 -3.78 4.26 5.40
CA LEU A 151 -2.53 4.98 5.13
C LEU A 151 -2.13 5.98 6.24
N ARG A 152 -2.77 5.91 7.39
CA ARG A 152 -2.59 6.86 8.49
C ARG A 152 -1.25 6.75 9.18
N LYS A 153 -0.61 5.59 9.17
CA LYS A 153 0.60 5.29 9.93
C LYS A 153 1.87 5.28 9.07
N VAL A 154 2.98 5.47 9.75
CA VAL A 154 4.34 5.34 9.19
C VAL A 154 5.17 4.42 10.09
N THR A 155 6.18 3.78 9.51
CA THR A 155 7.18 3.01 10.24
C THR A 155 8.46 3.82 10.35
N VAL A 156 8.94 4.04 11.56
CA VAL A 156 10.17 4.79 11.82
C VAL A 156 11.38 3.95 11.36
N THR A 157 12.18 4.51 10.46
CA THR A 157 13.44 3.89 9.99
C THR A 157 14.62 4.36 10.82
N GLU A 158 14.73 5.67 11.04
CA GLU A 158 15.77 6.26 11.88
C GLU A 158 15.14 7.21 12.89
N PRO A 159 15.35 7.01 14.19
CA PRO A 159 14.71 7.82 15.23
C PRO A 159 15.31 9.22 15.37
N GLY A 160 16.53 9.45 14.86
CA GLY A 160 17.21 10.72 15.02
C GLY A 160 17.34 11.13 16.49
N GLY A 161 16.99 12.39 16.79
CA GLY A 161 16.95 12.94 18.15
C GLY A 161 15.56 12.88 18.81
N THR A 162 14.61 12.09 18.28
CA THR A 162 13.26 11.93 18.82
C THR A 162 13.16 10.81 19.83
N SER A 163 12.00 10.64 20.48
CA SER A 163 11.72 9.58 21.43
C SER A 163 11.30 8.25 20.80
N PHE A 164 11.21 8.19 19.47
CA PHE A 164 10.74 7.01 18.75
C PHE A 164 11.79 5.89 18.72
N LEU A 165 11.30 4.66 18.55
CA LEU A 165 12.15 3.48 18.37
C LEU A 165 12.19 3.06 16.89
N VAL A 166 13.30 2.44 16.48
CA VAL A 166 13.45 1.86 15.14
C VAL A 166 12.39 0.77 14.93
N GLY A 167 11.65 0.86 13.79
CA GLY A 167 10.56 -0.08 13.47
C GLY A 167 9.23 0.23 14.16
N GLU A 168 9.14 1.28 14.95
CA GLU A 168 7.90 1.68 15.61
C GLU A 168 6.88 2.21 14.59
N GLN A 169 5.61 1.82 14.76
CA GLN A 169 4.50 2.28 13.92
C GLN A 169 3.79 3.45 14.60
N VAL A 170 3.97 4.64 14.05
CA VAL A 170 3.48 5.90 14.63
C VAL A 170 2.45 6.53 13.71
N ASP A 171 1.52 7.30 14.28
CA ASP A 171 0.58 8.12 13.52
C ASP A 171 1.33 9.27 12.81
N LYS A 172 1.00 9.54 11.54
CA LYS A 172 1.63 10.62 10.76
C LYS A 172 1.52 11.99 11.41
N ALA A 173 0.42 12.26 12.12
CA ALA A 173 0.24 13.53 12.81
C ALA A 173 1.18 13.65 14.01
N GLU A 174 1.28 12.61 14.81
CA GLU A 174 2.19 12.53 15.96
C GLU A 174 3.66 12.63 15.52
N PHE A 175 4.02 11.88 14.47
CA PHE A 175 5.36 11.92 13.86
C PHE A 175 5.76 13.34 13.41
N LYS A 176 4.83 14.08 12.77
CA LYS A 176 5.09 15.46 12.36
C LYS A 176 5.30 16.40 13.56
N VAL A 177 4.46 16.27 14.59
CA VAL A 177 4.55 17.12 15.79
C VAL A 177 5.87 16.88 16.51
N GLU A 178 6.27 15.61 16.68
CA GLU A 178 7.52 15.29 17.38
C GLU A 178 8.76 15.71 16.59
N ASN A 179 8.75 15.57 15.26
CA ASN A 179 9.80 16.09 14.41
C ASN A 179 9.91 17.63 14.46
N GLN A 180 8.78 18.33 14.50
CA GLN A 180 8.79 19.79 14.67
C GLN A 180 9.40 20.20 16.01
N LYS A 181 9.10 19.50 17.09
CA LYS A 181 9.73 19.74 18.41
C LYS A 181 11.23 19.48 18.37
N ALA A 182 11.63 18.32 17.79
CA ALA A 182 13.06 17.99 17.66
C ALA A 182 13.84 19.05 16.88
N MET A 183 13.29 19.53 15.76
CA MET A 183 13.89 20.62 14.99
C MET A 183 13.96 21.93 15.76
N ALA A 184 12.92 22.30 16.50
CA ALA A 184 12.90 23.51 17.33
C ALA A 184 13.95 23.46 18.46
N GLU A 185 14.28 22.28 18.96
CA GLU A 185 15.32 22.03 19.95
C GLU A 185 16.72 21.82 19.34
N GLY A 186 16.86 21.93 18.00
CA GLY A 186 18.13 21.73 17.29
C GLY A 186 18.59 20.28 17.20
N ARG A 187 17.69 19.32 17.46
CA ARG A 187 17.94 17.87 17.28
C ARG A 187 17.64 17.41 15.86
N SER A 188 18.25 16.32 15.41
CA SER A 188 17.97 15.73 14.10
C SER A 188 16.55 15.13 14.07
N PRO A 189 15.75 15.40 13.01
CA PRO A 189 14.43 14.79 12.88
C PRO A 189 14.53 13.28 12.62
N ALA A 190 13.49 12.53 12.97
CA ALA A 190 13.34 11.13 12.61
C ALA A 190 12.95 10.98 11.15
N THR A 191 13.38 9.87 10.51
CA THR A 191 12.93 9.45 9.18
C THR A 191 11.97 8.28 9.29
N ALA A 192 11.00 8.19 8.38
CA ALA A 192 10.02 7.12 8.38
C ALA A 192 9.56 6.79 6.96
N GLU A 193 9.18 5.53 6.75
CA GLU A 193 8.57 5.05 5.53
C GLU A 193 7.04 4.96 5.68
N PRO A 194 6.28 5.28 4.60
CA PRO A 194 4.84 5.14 4.62
C PRO A 194 4.45 3.67 4.77
N LEU A 195 3.39 3.41 5.53
CA LEU A 195 2.88 2.08 5.80
C LEU A 195 1.41 1.98 5.38
N VAL A 196 1.04 0.88 4.72
CA VAL A 196 -0.35 0.53 4.46
C VAL A 196 -0.76 -0.62 5.38
N LEU A 197 -1.85 -0.44 6.11
CA LEU A 197 -2.41 -1.43 7.03
C LEU A 197 -3.78 -1.89 6.53
N GLY A 198 -4.07 -3.18 6.66
CA GLY A 198 -5.43 -3.68 6.51
C GLY A 198 -6.38 -3.05 7.53
N ILE A 199 -7.68 -2.98 7.23
CA ILE A 199 -8.67 -2.31 8.10
C ILE A 199 -8.72 -2.90 9.50
N THR A 200 -8.58 -4.22 9.63
CA THR A 200 -8.53 -4.91 10.92
C THR A 200 -7.33 -4.44 11.74
N GLN A 201 -6.13 -4.42 11.15
CA GLN A 201 -4.92 -3.95 11.83
C GLN A 201 -4.98 -2.46 12.14
N ALA A 202 -5.46 -1.64 11.20
CA ALA A 202 -5.67 -0.21 11.44
C ALA A 202 -6.61 0.06 12.62
N SER A 203 -7.65 -0.76 12.78
CA SER A 203 -8.61 -0.66 13.90
C SER A 203 -8.02 -1.11 15.24
N LEU A 204 -7.12 -2.09 15.26
CA LEU A 204 -6.46 -2.59 16.48
C LEU A 204 -5.28 -1.70 16.92
N THR A 205 -4.67 -0.98 15.99
CA THR A 205 -3.50 -0.12 16.27
C THR A 205 -3.89 1.35 16.51
N THR A 206 -5.13 1.64 16.87
CA THR A 206 -5.57 2.99 17.23
C THR A 206 -4.93 3.46 18.54
N SER A 207 -4.90 4.79 18.75
CA SER A 207 -4.40 5.39 20.00
C SER A 207 -5.27 5.03 21.21
N SER A 208 -6.60 4.87 20.99
CA SER A 208 -7.53 4.44 22.04
C SER A 208 -7.55 2.93 22.20
N PHE A 209 -7.04 2.44 23.33
CA PHE A 209 -7.11 1.02 23.66
C PHE A 209 -8.54 0.54 23.98
N ILE A 210 -9.41 1.43 24.48
CA ILE A 210 -10.83 1.12 24.71
C ILE A 210 -11.53 0.81 23.39
N SER A 211 -11.32 1.64 22.38
CA SER A 211 -11.84 1.43 21.04
C SER A 211 -11.34 0.13 20.41
N ALA A 212 -10.04 -0.14 20.50
CA ALA A 212 -9.42 -1.37 20.00
C ALA A 212 -9.96 -2.62 20.69
N ALA A 213 -10.02 -2.62 22.03
CA ALA A 213 -10.51 -3.73 22.83
C ALA A 213 -11.97 -4.07 22.58
N SER A 214 -12.78 -3.08 22.22
CA SER A 214 -14.19 -3.29 21.88
C SER A 214 -14.42 -3.90 20.49
N PHE A 215 -13.38 -3.99 19.66
CA PHE A 215 -13.47 -4.53 18.30
C PHE A 215 -13.10 -6.03 18.27
N GLN A 216 -11.86 -6.37 18.56
CA GLN A 216 -11.34 -7.74 18.57
C GLN A 216 -10.18 -7.88 19.58
N GLU A 217 -9.81 -9.11 19.91
CA GLU A 217 -8.66 -9.42 20.77
C GLU A 217 -8.70 -8.69 22.13
N THR A 218 -9.87 -8.56 22.74
CA THR A 218 -10.11 -7.77 23.95
C THR A 218 -9.08 -8.02 25.05
N THR A 219 -8.83 -9.28 25.39
CA THR A 219 -7.89 -9.66 26.46
C THR A 219 -6.46 -9.23 26.14
N LYS A 220 -6.01 -9.46 24.91
CA LYS A 220 -4.67 -9.10 24.46
C LYS A 220 -4.46 -7.59 24.50
N VAL A 221 -5.40 -6.84 23.93
CA VAL A 221 -5.34 -5.37 23.86
C VAL A 221 -5.31 -4.76 25.26
N LEU A 222 -6.19 -5.21 26.17
CA LEU A 222 -6.23 -4.71 27.55
C LEU A 222 -4.96 -5.09 28.33
N THR A 223 -4.45 -6.31 28.14
CA THR A 223 -3.20 -6.73 28.80
C THR A 223 -2.02 -5.89 28.32
N GLU A 224 -1.88 -5.66 27.00
CA GLU A 224 -0.82 -4.81 26.47
C GLU A 224 -0.94 -3.37 26.94
N ALA A 225 -2.16 -2.83 26.99
CA ALA A 225 -2.40 -1.47 27.49
C ALA A 225 -2.02 -1.33 28.96
N ALA A 226 -2.35 -2.34 29.78
CA ALA A 226 -2.00 -2.37 31.20
C ALA A 226 -0.48 -2.47 31.43
N ILE A 227 0.20 -3.36 30.69
CA ILE A 227 1.66 -3.52 30.77
C ILE A 227 2.40 -2.23 30.36
N LYS A 228 1.92 -1.57 29.30
CA LYS A 228 2.51 -0.33 28.79
C LYS A 228 2.09 0.92 29.55
N GLY A 229 1.17 0.81 30.51
CA GLY A 229 0.61 1.97 31.24
C GLY A 229 -0.07 2.98 30.32
N LYS A 230 -0.75 2.53 29.25
CA LYS A 230 -1.38 3.43 28.29
C LYS A 230 -2.51 4.24 28.91
N VAL A 231 -2.58 5.52 28.54
CA VAL A 231 -3.67 6.44 28.90
C VAL A 231 -4.52 6.67 27.67
N ASP A 232 -5.84 6.52 27.80
CA ASP A 232 -6.81 6.83 26.75
C ASP A 232 -7.35 8.26 26.97
N HIS A 233 -7.10 9.13 26.00
CA HIS A 233 -7.51 10.54 26.08
C HIS A 233 -8.97 10.79 25.68
N LEU A 234 -9.72 9.75 25.32
CA LEU A 234 -11.15 9.81 24.95
C LEU A 234 -11.45 10.80 23.82
N VAL A 235 -10.60 10.87 22.82
CA VAL A 235 -10.71 11.81 21.70
C VAL A 235 -11.75 11.37 20.66
N GLY A 236 -11.95 10.08 20.49
CA GLY A 236 -12.85 9.52 19.48
C GLY A 236 -14.30 9.37 19.96
N LEU A 237 -15.17 8.96 19.06
CA LEU A 237 -16.59 8.76 19.35
C LEU A 237 -16.83 7.48 20.16
N LYS A 238 -16.19 6.38 19.76
CA LYS A 238 -16.48 5.04 20.27
C LYS A 238 -16.15 4.88 21.75
N GLU A 239 -14.98 5.34 22.17
CA GLU A 239 -14.56 5.29 23.57
C GLU A 239 -15.46 6.13 24.49
N ASN A 240 -15.90 7.31 24.03
CA ASN A 240 -16.83 8.14 24.81
C ASN A 240 -18.20 7.46 24.96
N VAL A 241 -18.71 6.86 23.89
CA VAL A 241 -19.99 6.12 23.94
C VAL A 241 -19.90 4.94 24.90
N ILE A 242 -18.79 4.18 24.87
CA ILE A 242 -18.60 3.00 25.73
C ILE A 242 -18.59 3.40 27.21
N ILE A 243 -17.95 4.54 27.56
CA ILE A 243 -17.87 5.03 28.94
C ILE A 243 -19.14 5.77 29.36
N GLY A 244 -20.05 6.09 28.43
CA GLY A 244 -21.28 6.82 28.71
C GLY A 244 -21.08 8.35 28.80
N LYS A 245 -20.02 8.89 28.22
CA LYS A 245 -19.81 10.34 28.08
C LYS A 245 -20.43 10.86 26.79
N LEU A 246 -20.65 12.17 26.74
CA LEU A 246 -21.03 12.84 25.49
C LEU A 246 -19.94 12.71 24.46
N ILE A 247 -20.31 12.49 23.21
CA ILE A 247 -19.37 12.44 22.09
C ILE A 247 -18.76 13.83 21.87
N PRO A 248 -17.51 13.96 21.42
CA PRO A 248 -16.87 15.25 21.14
C PRO A 248 -17.40 15.86 19.82
N ALA A 249 -18.72 16.06 19.74
CA ALA A 249 -19.42 16.66 18.63
C ALA A 249 -20.76 17.28 19.12
N GLY A 250 -21.21 18.33 18.45
CA GLY A 250 -22.45 19.01 18.81
C GLY A 250 -22.39 19.57 20.23
N THR A 251 -23.36 19.21 21.09
CA THR A 251 -23.43 19.66 22.49
C THR A 251 -22.33 19.10 23.40
N GLY A 252 -21.56 18.12 22.94
CA GLY A 252 -20.41 17.55 23.66
C GLY A 252 -19.05 18.15 23.28
N LEU A 253 -19.02 19.16 22.42
CA LEU A 253 -17.79 19.93 22.16
C LEU A 253 -17.48 20.80 23.39
N PRO A 254 -16.20 20.85 23.86
CA PRO A 254 -15.77 21.70 24.96
C PRO A 254 -15.83 23.19 24.59
#